data_df304f669d0eb34fc5dd99e556dec171
#
_entry.id   df304f669d0eb34fc5dd99e556dec171
#
_cell.length_a   1.000
_cell.length_b   1.000
_cell.length_c   1.000
_cell.angle_alpha   90.00
_cell.angle_beta   90.00
_cell.angle_gamma   90.00
#
_symmetry.space_group_name_H-M   'P 1'
#
loop_
_entity.id
_entity.type
_entity.pdbx_description
1 polymer ?
#
loop_
_entity_poly.entity_id
_entity_poly.type
_entity_poly.pdbx_seq_one_letter_code
_entity_poly.pdbx_strand_id
1 'polypeptide(L)'
;MTRNLVRFPVQLALAAVLLAAPALAQQPGLTLPPDGDNQLASVTQGIGLVRVTIDYNSPDVHGPTGEDRRGKIWGTPVAHYGMANLGFGTCGDQCPWRGGANENTVFTTSHDVKIQGQPLPAGSYGLLFLAGPEEWTVIFSKNHTSWGSYFYDAKEDALRVKAKPEKSAYSEWLTYEFIDRKPDRATVALQWEDLQVPFTIAVDNIADLYLDQVRRELRSSPGFNWQNWNAAAQYALQNKKNLEEALGWAEEASTSSFNGQENFATLATLADLQAANGKAEDARKTMDRAVSHPTAGPIDIHRYGRQLQAQGKNEEAMRVFELNAKKHPNVWPVHVGLARGNAALGRTKEALAEARLALAQAPDDNNRQGIQALIKELEAAGGSSQ
;
A
#
# COMPACT_ATOMS: atom_id res chain seq x y z
N MET A 1 42.31 -52.89 -66.29
CA MET A 1 42.21 -53.19 -64.82
C MET A 1 42.72 -51.99 -64.07
N THR A 2 41.91 -51.09 -63.70
CA THR A 2 42.25 -49.88 -62.96
C THR A 2 41.34 -49.78 -61.70
N ARG A 3 41.97 -49.99 -60.53
CA ARG A 3 41.32 -49.88 -59.25
C ARG A 3 41.16 -48.41 -58.83
N ASN A 4 39.97 -47.92 -58.73
CA ASN A 4 39.63 -46.66 -58.11
C ASN A 4 39.74 -46.74 -56.59
N LEU A 5 40.66 -46.00 -55.99
CA LEU A 5 40.79 -45.74 -54.57
C LEU A 5 39.87 -44.59 -54.17
N VAL A 6 38.82 -44.87 -53.46
CA VAL A 6 37.95 -43.88 -52.80
C VAL A 6 38.67 -43.39 -51.54
N ARG A 7 39.00 -42.10 -51.49
CA ARG A 7 39.52 -41.41 -50.31
C ARG A 7 38.32 -40.88 -49.47
N PHE A 8 38.17 -41.37 -48.24
CA PHE A 8 37.29 -40.77 -47.23
C PHE A 8 38.06 -39.67 -46.49
N PRO A 9 37.48 -38.48 -46.28
CA PRO A 9 38.06 -37.48 -45.40
C PRO A 9 37.80 -37.85 -43.93
N VAL A 10 38.88 -37.96 -43.15
CA VAL A 10 38.85 -38.07 -41.70
C VAL A 10 38.49 -36.68 -41.11
N GLN A 11 37.30 -36.53 -40.61
CA GLN A 11 36.95 -35.38 -39.80
C GLN A 11 37.50 -35.56 -38.38
N LEU A 12 38.48 -34.72 -38.01
CA LEU A 12 38.95 -34.59 -36.65
C LEU A 12 37.89 -33.88 -35.82
N ALA A 13 37.18 -34.62 -34.98
CA ALA A 13 36.31 -34.04 -33.94
C ALA A 13 37.20 -33.57 -32.78
N LEU A 14 37.37 -32.27 -32.63
CA LEU A 14 37.99 -31.66 -31.46
C LEU A 14 37.00 -31.76 -30.29
N ALA A 15 37.21 -32.73 -29.39
CA ALA A 15 36.50 -32.81 -28.14
C ALA A 15 37.04 -31.73 -27.18
N ALA A 16 36.27 -30.65 -26.99
CA ALA A 16 36.53 -29.68 -25.93
C ALA A 16 36.22 -30.32 -24.60
N VAL A 17 37.24 -30.76 -23.88
CA VAL A 17 37.12 -31.18 -22.47
C VAL A 17 36.93 -29.91 -21.64
N LEU A 18 35.69 -29.60 -21.28
CA LEU A 18 35.37 -28.63 -20.24
C LEU A 18 35.86 -29.21 -18.91
N LEU A 19 37.01 -28.75 -18.44
CA LEU A 19 37.44 -28.93 -17.05
C LEU A 19 36.47 -28.14 -16.16
N ALA A 20 35.40 -28.81 -15.71
CA ALA A 20 34.63 -28.35 -14.59
C ALA A 20 35.56 -28.39 -13.36
N ALA A 21 36.03 -27.22 -12.93
CA ALA A 21 36.66 -27.09 -11.64
C ALA A 21 35.64 -27.62 -10.58
N PRO A 22 36.05 -28.51 -9.69
CA PRO A 22 35.15 -28.89 -8.61
C PRO A 22 34.84 -27.63 -7.81
N ALA A 23 33.59 -27.20 -7.83
CA ALA A 23 33.09 -26.28 -6.80
C ALA A 23 33.41 -26.98 -5.47
N LEU A 24 34.34 -26.41 -4.71
CA LEU A 24 34.54 -26.83 -3.32
C LEU A 24 33.21 -26.54 -2.62
N ALA A 25 32.34 -27.56 -2.59
CA ALA A 25 31.18 -27.55 -1.75
C ALA A 25 31.75 -27.36 -0.33
N GLN A 26 31.52 -26.19 0.25
CA GLN A 26 31.73 -25.99 1.67
C GLN A 26 30.97 -27.13 2.35
N GLN A 27 31.71 -27.98 3.07
CA GLN A 27 31.07 -29.01 3.88
C GLN A 27 30.12 -28.26 4.84
N PRO A 28 28.83 -28.56 4.83
CA PRO A 28 27.94 -27.92 5.78
C PRO A 28 28.42 -28.27 7.18
N GLY A 29 28.76 -27.24 7.98
CA GLY A 29 29.07 -27.42 9.38
C GLY A 29 27.86 -28.01 10.08
N LEU A 30 28.09 -28.65 11.22
CA LEU A 30 27.01 -29.12 12.07
C LEU A 30 26.16 -27.96 12.54
N THR A 31 24.86 -28.09 12.47
CA THR A 31 23.94 -27.16 13.14
C THR A 31 23.90 -27.54 14.63
N LEU A 32 24.66 -26.81 15.41
CA LEU A 32 24.67 -26.94 16.88
C LEU A 32 23.81 -25.83 17.47
N PRO A 33 23.31 -25.98 18.70
CA PRO A 33 22.70 -24.89 19.43
C PRO A 33 23.65 -23.68 19.47
N PRO A 34 23.15 -22.43 19.34
CA PRO A 34 23.97 -21.25 19.47
C PRO A 34 24.60 -21.18 20.88
N ASP A 35 25.83 -20.68 20.95
CA ASP A 35 26.47 -20.38 22.23
C ASP A 35 25.79 -19.15 22.86
N GLY A 36 25.36 -19.29 24.11
CA GLY A 36 24.72 -18.21 24.87
C GLY A 36 23.21 -18.11 24.66
N ASP A 37 22.60 -17.12 25.34
CA ASP A 37 21.13 -16.99 25.45
C ASP A 37 20.53 -16.07 24.38
N ASN A 38 21.34 -15.52 23.47
CA ASN A 38 20.87 -14.61 22.43
C ASN A 38 20.03 -15.36 21.39
N GLN A 39 18.78 -14.95 21.23
CA GLN A 39 17.84 -15.58 20.32
C GLN A 39 17.81 -14.87 18.97
N LEU A 40 17.94 -15.64 17.87
CA LEU A 40 17.69 -15.08 16.53
C LEU A 40 16.21 -14.76 16.39
N ALA A 41 15.90 -13.51 16.04
CA ALA A 41 14.56 -13.00 15.88
C ALA A 41 14.43 -12.23 14.57
N SER A 42 13.21 -12.18 14.03
CA SER A 42 12.88 -11.44 12.82
C SER A 42 11.50 -10.83 12.97
N VAL A 43 11.36 -9.57 12.57
CA VAL A 43 10.06 -8.91 12.49
C VAL A 43 9.86 -8.33 11.09
N THR A 44 8.67 -8.55 10.52
CA THR A 44 8.33 -8.07 9.18
C THR A 44 7.03 -7.29 9.21
N GLN A 45 7.00 -6.13 8.54
CA GLN A 45 5.82 -5.29 8.35
C GLN A 45 5.62 -4.97 6.87
N GLY A 46 4.39 -5.15 6.38
CA GLY A 46 3.93 -4.61 5.10
C GLY A 46 3.48 -3.16 5.27
N ILE A 47 3.91 -2.27 4.36
CA ILE A 47 3.40 -0.91 4.18
C ILE A 47 2.92 -0.83 2.73
N GLY A 48 1.63 -1.12 2.51
CA GLY A 48 1.14 -1.42 1.17
C GLY A 48 1.89 -2.60 0.54
N LEU A 49 2.49 -2.40 -0.63
CA LEU A 49 3.31 -3.40 -1.33
C LEU A 49 4.74 -3.51 -0.78
N VAL A 50 5.18 -2.54 -0.02
CA VAL A 50 6.54 -2.50 0.54
C VAL A 50 6.64 -3.45 1.72
N ARG A 51 7.65 -4.32 1.72
CA ARG A 51 7.99 -5.18 2.85
C ARG A 51 9.23 -4.64 3.53
N VAL A 52 9.13 -4.46 4.84
CA VAL A 52 10.25 -4.09 5.72
C VAL A 52 10.49 -5.23 6.70
N THR A 53 11.73 -5.67 6.81
CA THR A 53 12.14 -6.73 7.74
C THR A 53 13.33 -6.26 8.58
N ILE A 54 13.34 -6.60 9.86
CA ILE A 54 14.49 -6.45 10.75
C ILE A 54 14.83 -7.81 11.31
N ASP A 55 16.03 -8.29 10.99
CA ASP A 55 16.61 -9.53 11.51
C ASP A 55 17.66 -9.17 12.56
N TYR A 56 17.61 -9.79 13.73
CA TYR A 56 18.47 -9.43 14.85
C TYR A 56 18.68 -10.58 15.83
N ASN A 57 19.73 -10.51 16.62
CA ASN A 57 19.94 -11.40 17.75
C ASN A 57 19.52 -10.66 19.02
N SER A 58 18.58 -11.25 19.75
CA SER A 58 17.91 -10.68 20.91
C SER A 58 18.62 -11.08 22.21
N PRO A 59 19.35 -10.17 22.87
CA PRO A 59 19.83 -10.42 24.23
C PRO A 59 18.72 -10.15 25.24
N ASP A 60 18.84 -10.75 26.41
CA ASP A 60 17.96 -10.51 27.56
C ASP A 60 18.58 -9.50 28.56
N VAL A 61 17.81 -9.11 29.54
CA VAL A 61 18.28 -8.28 30.68
C VAL A 61 19.09 -9.11 31.66
N HIS A 62 18.74 -10.38 31.88
CA HIS A 62 19.53 -11.31 32.66
C HIS A 62 20.63 -11.92 31.79
N GLY A 63 21.90 -11.69 32.14
CA GLY A 63 22.99 -12.20 31.33
C GLY A 63 23.10 -13.72 31.36
N PRO A 64 23.95 -14.32 30.49
CA PRO A 64 24.07 -15.78 30.32
C PRO A 64 24.54 -16.52 31.60
N THR A 65 25.07 -15.81 32.58
CA THR A 65 25.42 -16.35 33.91
C THR A 65 24.33 -16.10 34.95
N GLY A 66 23.17 -15.57 34.55
CA GLY A 66 22.05 -15.23 35.42
C GLY A 66 22.23 -13.89 36.18
N GLU A 67 23.14 -13.05 35.74
CA GLU A 67 23.34 -11.71 36.32
C GLU A 67 22.17 -10.79 35.94
N ASP A 68 21.63 -10.07 36.92
CA ASP A 68 20.62 -9.05 36.72
C ASP A 68 21.28 -7.73 36.28
N ARG A 69 21.05 -7.31 35.01
CA ARG A 69 21.58 -6.11 34.39
C ARG A 69 20.60 -4.93 34.35
N ARG A 70 19.47 -5.01 35.06
CA ARG A 70 18.51 -3.90 35.16
C ARG A 70 19.18 -2.63 35.64
N GLY A 71 18.96 -1.50 34.96
CA GLY A 71 19.60 -0.21 35.21
C GLY A 71 21.11 -0.18 34.91
N LYS A 72 21.67 -1.23 34.29
CA LYS A 72 23.10 -1.35 33.97
C LYS A 72 23.34 -1.72 32.51
N ILE A 73 22.38 -1.50 31.65
CA ILE A 73 22.48 -1.78 30.20
C ILE A 73 23.00 -0.56 29.45
N TRP A 74 22.35 0.58 29.66
CA TRP A 74 22.58 1.77 28.87
C TRP A 74 23.80 2.57 29.38
N GLY A 75 24.68 2.96 28.44
CA GLY A 75 25.94 3.67 28.77
C GLY A 75 27.02 2.79 29.38
N THR A 76 26.86 1.46 29.32
CA THR A 76 27.82 0.47 29.81
C THR A 76 28.41 -0.33 28.64
N PRO A 77 29.37 -1.26 28.87
CA PRO A 77 29.87 -2.10 27.78
C PRO A 77 28.81 -2.97 27.08
N VAL A 78 27.62 -3.17 27.67
CA VAL A 78 26.51 -3.91 27.07
C VAL A 78 25.88 -3.10 25.94
N ALA A 79 25.54 -1.84 26.18
CA ALA A 79 25.04 -0.90 25.20
C ALA A 79 25.61 0.49 25.44
N HIS A 80 26.81 0.72 24.92
CA HIS A 80 27.59 1.94 25.20
C HIS A 80 26.96 3.18 24.54
N TYR A 81 27.17 4.32 25.15
CA TYR A 81 26.80 5.61 24.57
C TYR A 81 27.83 6.08 23.54
N GLY A 82 27.34 6.67 22.44
CA GLY A 82 28.16 7.19 21.36
C GLY A 82 28.97 6.10 20.63
N MET A 83 30.18 6.46 20.23
CA MET A 83 31.19 5.55 19.67
C MET A 83 32.06 5.00 20.81
N ALA A 84 32.51 3.76 20.67
CA ALA A 84 33.39 3.13 21.67
C ALA A 84 34.51 2.33 21.01
N ASN A 85 35.59 2.09 21.77
CA ASN A 85 36.60 1.12 21.38
C ASN A 85 36.20 -0.25 21.94
N LEU A 86 35.97 -1.20 21.05
CA LEU A 86 35.56 -2.56 21.40
C LEU A 86 36.76 -3.50 21.59
N GLY A 87 37.99 -2.96 21.50
CA GLY A 87 39.26 -3.70 21.71
C GLY A 87 39.61 -4.66 20.57
N PHE A 88 38.79 -4.74 19.53
CA PHE A 88 38.95 -5.67 18.41
C PHE A 88 38.32 -5.09 17.14
N GLY A 89 38.79 -5.51 15.97
CA GLY A 89 38.25 -5.08 14.67
C GLY A 89 38.96 -3.86 14.07
N THR A 90 38.36 -3.25 13.06
CA THR A 90 38.95 -2.12 12.33
C THR A 90 38.29 -0.77 12.61
N CYS A 91 37.20 -0.73 13.37
CA CYS A 91 36.50 0.50 13.76
C CYS A 91 37.28 1.34 14.79
N GLY A 92 38.25 0.76 15.49
CA GLY A 92 39.06 1.44 16.49
C GLY A 92 38.21 1.99 17.67
N ASP A 93 38.24 3.31 17.88
CA ASP A 93 37.38 4.03 18.84
C ASP A 93 36.05 4.55 18.25
N GLN A 94 35.76 4.17 17.02
CA GLN A 94 34.59 4.64 16.23
C GLN A 94 33.54 3.54 16.02
N CYS A 95 33.41 2.59 16.93
CA CYS A 95 32.44 1.51 16.83
C CYS A 95 31.08 1.95 17.38
N PRO A 96 30.01 1.97 16.59
CA PRO A 96 28.63 2.19 17.08
C PRO A 96 28.11 0.93 17.77
N TRP A 97 27.03 1.05 18.53
CA TRP A 97 26.34 -0.12 19.08
C TRP A 97 25.53 -0.85 18.00
N ARG A 98 25.61 -2.19 17.96
CA ARG A 98 25.01 -3.03 16.92
C ARG A 98 23.48 -3.21 17.03
N GLY A 99 22.81 -2.63 18.04
CA GLY A 99 21.37 -2.74 18.23
C GLY A 99 20.84 -4.16 18.48
N GLY A 100 21.66 -5.01 19.09
CA GLY A 100 21.40 -6.41 19.35
C GLY A 100 22.64 -7.12 19.85
N ALA A 101 22.75 -8.40 19.63
CA ALA A 101 23.89 -9.24 19.98
C ALA A 101 24.43 -9.99 18.75
N ASN A 102 25.57 -10.65 18.87
CA ASN A 102 26.24 -11.48 17.86
C ASN A 102 26.47 -10.75 16.53
N GLU A 103 25.86 -11.21 15.43
CA GLU A 103 25.96 -10.64 14.09
C GLU A 103 25.31 -9.24 14.02
N ASN A 104 25.43 -8.61 12.85
CA ASN A 104 24.71 -7.37 12.57
C ASN A 104 23.21 -7.55 12.74
N THR A 105 22.56 -6.55 13.34
CA THR A 105 21.13 -6.31 13.11
C THR A 105 20.97 -5.80 11.68
N VAL A 106 20.07 -6.41 10.91
CA VAL A 106 19.88 -6.12 9.48
C VAL A 106 18.48 -5.57 9.22
N PHE A 107 18.42 -4.39 8.66
CA PHE A 107 17.20 -3.77 8.14
C PHE A 107 17.13 -4.03 6.63
N THR A 108 16.03 -4.60 6.16
CA THR A 108 15.79 -4.85 4.73
C THR A 108 14.50 -4.19 4.29
N THR A 109 14.52 -3.47 3.18
CA THR A 109 13.33 -2.92 2.54
C THR A 109 13.26 -3.32 1.07
N SER A 110 12.08 -3.76 0.62
CA SER A 110 11.86 -4.23 -0.75
C SER A 110 11.76 -3.11 -1.79
N HIS A 111 11.51 -1.87 -1.36
CA HIS A 111 11.38 -0.67 -2.19
C HIS A 111 12.02 0.50 -1.48
N ASP A 112 12.21 1.61 -2.20
CA ASP A 112 12.65 2.86 -1.62
C ASP A 112 11.67 3.35 -0.56
N VAL A 113 12.21 3.79 0.58
CA VAL A 113 11.43 4.29 1.72
C VAL A 113 12.01 5.61 2.22
N LYS A 114 11.29 6.26 3.12
CA LYS A 114 11.82 7.36 3.93
C LYS A 114 11.90 6.96 5.38
N ILE A 115 13.06 7.14 5.98
CA ILE A 115 13.27 6.96 7.42
C ILE A 115 13.33 8.34 8.07
N GLN A 116 12.43 8.62 9.00
CA GLN A 116 12.33 9.95 9.62
C GLN A 116 12.28 11.08 8.56
N GLY A 117 11.61 10.83 7.44
CA GLY A 117 11.48 11.77 6.32
C GLY A 117 12.67 11.81 5.35
N GLN A 118 13.77 11.10 5.61
CA GLN A 118 14.95 11.06 4.74
C GLN A 118 14.97 9.81 3.85
N PRO A 119 15.35 9.91 2.57
CA PRO A 119 15.28 8.80 1.64
C PRO A 119 16.30 7.70 1.95
N LEU A 120 15.85 6.45 1.84
CA LEU A 120 16.67 5.24 1.90
C LEU A 120 16.26 4.32 0.74
N PRO A 121 17.16 4.01 -0.21
CA PRO A 121 16.88 3.10 -1.32
C PRO A 121 16.50 1.69 -0.86
N ALA A 122 15.87 0.93 -1.76
CA ALA A 122 15.64 -0.50 -1.56
C ALA A 122 16.96 -1.25 -1.32
N GLY A 123 16.95 -2.19 -0.40
CA GLY A 123 18.15 -2.98 -0.09
C GLY A 123 18.19 -3.48 1.35
N SER A 124 19.32 -4.08 1.71
CA SER A 124 19.63 -4.52 3.08
C SER A 124 20.73 -3.65 3.67
N TYR A 125 20.61 -3.31 4.93
CA TYR A 125 21.49 -2.40 5.66
C TYR A 125 21.80 -2.94 7.05
N GLY A 126 23.05 -2.83 7.47
CA GLY A 126 23.40 -3.00 8.88
C GLY A 126 22.76 -1.87 9.71
N LEU A 127 21.94 -2.23 10.68
CA LEU A 127 21.24 -1.29 11.56
C LEU A 127 22.05 -1.09 12.83
N LEU A 128 22.61 0.10 13.00
CA LEU A 128 23.50 0.44 14.08
C LEU A 128 23.03 1.70 14.80
N PHE A 129 23.50 1.90 16.03
CA PHE A 129 23.03 3.02 16.84
C PHE A 129 24.18 3.75 17.54
N LEU A 130 24.09 5.08 17.56
CA LEU A 130 24.77 5.89 18.56
C LEU A 130 23.76 6.18 19.65
N ALA A 131 23.78 5.38 20.69
CA ALA A 131 22.92 5.57 21.84
C ALA A 131 23.35 6.81 22.64
N GLY A 132 22.41 7.44 23.31
CA GLY A 132 22.64 8.59 24.19
C GLY A 132 21.48 8.76 25.16
N PRO A 133 21.65 9.52 26.25
CA PRO A 133 20.60 9.64 27.26
C PRO A 133 19.36 10.40 26.77
N GLU A 134 19.49 11.31 25.81
CA GLU A 134 18.39 12.18 25.34
C GLU A 134 18.09 12.01 23.85
N GLU A 135 19.09 11.67 23.06
CA GLU A 135 18.97 11.52 21.60
C GLU A 135 19.86 10.38 21.12
N TRP A 136 19.31 9.60 20.20
CA TRP A 136 20.02 8.54 19.48
C TRP A 136 20.20 8.90 18.02
N THR A 137 21.24 8.34 17.39
CA THR A 137 21.38 8.32 15.94
C THR A 137 21.20 6.88 15.47
N VAL A 138 20.22 6.65 14.59
CA VAL A 138 20.02 5.37 13.90
C VAL A 138 20.83 5.42 12.60
N ILE A 139 21.69 4.45 12.38
CA ILE A 139 22.60 4.34 11.24
C ILE A 139 22.16 3.16 10.37
N PHE A 140 22.06 3.39 9.08
CA PHE A 140 21.83 2.38 8.06
C PHE A 140 23.11 2.25 7.23
N SER A 141 23.92 1.23 7.52
CA SER A 141 25.17 0.97 6.82
C SER A 141 24.96 0.02 5.66
N LYS A 142 25.62 0.25 4.53
CA LYS A 142 25.65 -0.67 3.38
C LYS A 142 26.32 -2.00 3.73
N ASN A 143 27.16 -2.02 4.76
CA ASN A 143 27.74 -3.24 5.31
C ASN A 143 26.76 -3.91 6.25
N HIS A 144 26.08 -4.94 5.78
CA HIS A 144 25.05 -5.68 6.52
C HIS A 144 25.43 -7.15 6.80
N THR A 145 26.65 -7.56 6.45
CA THR A 145 27.12 -8.95 6.59
C THR A 145 28.26 -9.10 7.59
N SER A 146 28.64 -8.02 8.27
CA SER A 146 29.70 -8.05 9.28
C SER A 146 29.26 -8.70 10.58
N TRP A 147 30.23 -9.13 11.38
CA TRP A 147 29.97 -9.52 12.76
C TRP A 147 29.88 -8.27 13.64
N GLY A 148 28.68 -7.95 14.10
CA GLY A 148 28.45 -6.78 14.94
C GLY A 148 28.91 -5.47 14.29
N SER A 149 29.56 -4.60 15.05
CA SER A 149 30.07 -3.32 14.59
C SER A 149 31.61 -3.24 14.51
N TYR A 150 32.31 -4.35 14.72
CA TYR A 150 33.79 -4.38 14.77
C TYR A 150 34.50 -3.89 13.49
N PHE A 151 33.82 -4.01 12.34
CA PHE A 151 34.35 -3.65 11.03
C PHE A 151 33.61 -2.44 10.43
N TYR A 152 32.97 -1.65 11.28
CA TYR A 152 32.24 -0.47 10.85
C TYR A 152 33.16 0.58 10.21
N ASP A 153 32.73 1.11 9.07
CA ASP A 153 33.32 2.28 8.40
C ASP A 153 32.20 3.29 8.10
N ALA A 154 32.31 4.49 8.63
CA ALA A 154 31.34 5.57 8.40
C ALA A 154 31.16 5.96 6.92
N LYS A 155 32.08 5.60 6.02
CA LYS A 155 31.96 5.82 4.57
C LYS A 155 30.92 4.89 3.92
N GLU A 156 30.58 3.80 4.59
CA GLU A 156 29.55 2.85 4.14
C GLU A 156 28.13 3.25 4.60
N ASP A 157 27.99 4.32 5.38
CA ASP A 157 26.67 4.77 5.78
C ASP A 157 25.85 5.25 4.57
N ALA A 158 24.69 4.64 4.42
CA ALA A 158 23.68 5.08 3.47
C ALA A 158 22.83 6.21 4.04
N LEU A 159 22.54 6.14 5.36
CA LEU A 159 21.69 7.10 6.05
C LEU A 159 21.99 7.14 7.54
N ARG A 160 21.89 8.32 8.12
CA ARG A 160 21.82 8.55 9.56
C ARG A 160 20.62 9.42 9.90
N VAL A 161 19.81 9.00 10.86
CA VAL A 161 18.65 9.76 11.33
C VAL A 161 18.64 9.86 12.85
N LYS A 162 17.98 10.90 13.35
CA LYS A 162 17.80 11.08 14.79
C LYS A 162 16.54 10.38 15.28
N ALA A 163 16.63 9.79 16.46
CA ALA A 163 15.52 9.19 17.18
C ALA A 163 15.59 9.58 18.64
N LYS A 164 14.45 9.77 19.28
CA LYS A 164 14.40 10.13 20.70
C LYS A 164 14.03 8.89 21.51
N PRO A 165 14.84 8.54 22.53
CA PRO A 165 14.48 7.46 23.44
C PRO A 165 13.27 7.87 24.29
N GLU A 166 12.41 6.90 24.58
CA GLU A 166 11.19 7.07 25.35
C GLU A 166 11.08 5.95 26.39
N LYS A 167 10.38 6.21 27.50
CA LYS A 167 10.04 5.15 28.43
C LYS A 167 9.02 4.20 27.82
N SER A 168 9.20 2.91 28.08
CA SER A 168 8.28 1.85 27.67
C SER A 168 7.88 0.96 28.83
N ALA A 169 6.97 0.02 28.59
CA ALA A 169 6.80 -1.11 29.49
C ALA A 169 8.09 -1.95 29.50
N TYR A 170 8.36 -2.59 30.62
CA TYR A 170 9.54 -3.44 30.78
C TYR A 170 9.52 -4.59 29.76
N SER A 171 10.64 -4.77 29.06
CA SER A 171 10.91 -5.89 28.17
C SER A 171 12.18 -6.60 28.61
N GLU A 172 12.05 -7.88 28.95
CA GLU A 172 13.19 -8.73 29.32
C GLU A 172 14.13 -8.92 28.13
N TRP A 173 13.55 -9.15 26.93
CA TRP A 173 14.29 -9.37 25.69
C TRP A 173 14.37 -8.11 24.87
N LEU A 174 15.52 -7.82 24.28
CA LEU A 174 15.60 -6.80 23.22
C LEU A 174 14.70 -7.22 22.06
N THR A 175 13.76 -6.37 21.70
CA THR A 175 12.83 -6.61 20.60
C THR A 175 12.76 -5.41 19.66
N TYR A 176 12.45 -5.68 18.40
CA TYR A 176 11.96 -4.68 17.47
C TYR A 176 10.48 -4.91 17.25
N GLU A 177 9.65 -3.88 17.41
CA GLU A 177 8.22 -3.97 17.25
C GLU A 177 7.67 -2.81 16.42
N PHE A 178 6.71 -3.11 15.52
CA PHE A 178 5.98 -2.08 14.80
C PHE A 178 4.79 -1.59 15.66
N ILE A 179 4.98 -0.46 16.32
CA ILE A 179 4.08 0.08 17.36
C ILE A 179 2.97 0.99 16.81
N ASP A 180 3.13 1.58 15.61
CA ASP A 180 2.10 2.36 14.90
C ASP A 180 2.10 1.97 13.42
N ARG A 181 0.89 1.80 12.82
CA ARG A 181 0.73 1.32 11.45
C ARG A 181 -0.35 2.12 10.74
N LYS A 182 0.01 2.64 9.55
CA LYS A 182 -0.89 3.38 8.66
C LYS A 182 -0.75 2.87 7.23
N PRO A 183 -1.66 3.22 6.31
CA PRO A 183 -1.58 2.72 4.94
C PRO A 183 -0.27 3.04 4.21
N ASP A 184 0.38 4.16 4.56
CA ASP A 184 1.55 4.72 3.91
C ASP A 184 2.81 4.73 4.78
N ARG A 185 2.72 4.30 6.04
CA ARG A 185 3.85 4.33 6.99
C ARG A 185 3.68 3.39 8.16
N ALA A 186 4.78 3.07 8.80
CA ALA A 186 4.81 2.38 10.08
C ALA A 186 5.92 2.96 10.96
N THR A 187 5.73 2.91 12.28
CA THR A 187 6.76 3.23 13.26
C THR A 187 7.25 1.95 13.90
N VAL A 188 8.54 1.70 13.81
CA VAL A 188 9.20 0.59 14.50
C VAL A 188 9.98 1.14 15.70
N ALA A 189 9.95 0.43 16.81
CA ALA A 189 10.72 0.73 17.99
C ALA A 189 11.65 -0.44 18.36
N LEU A 190 12.92 -0.15 18.64
CA LEU A 190 13.75 -1.02 19.45
C LEU A 190 13.28 -0.86 20.90
N GLN A 191 12.98 -1.98 21.57
CA GLN A 191 12.55 -2.01 22.97
C GLN A 191 13.47 -2.92 23.77
N TRP A 192 13.95 -2.46 24.91
CA TRP A 192 14.71 -3.27 25.84
C TRP A 192 14.71 -2.63 27.22
N GLU A 193 14.56 -3.45 28.27
CA GLU A 193 14.35 -2.97 29.64
C GLU A 193 13.11 -2.07 29.72
N ASP A 194 13.22 -0.83 30.17
CA ASP A 194 12.13 0.15 30.26
C ASP A 194 12.25 1.29 29.22
N LEU A 195 13.03 1.06 28.16
CA LEU A 195 13.32 2.05 27.13
C LEU A 195 12.90 1.55 25.75
N GLN A 196 12.33 2.44 24.95
CA GLN A 196 12.11 2.24 23.53
C GLN A 196 12.71 3.37 22.69
N VAL A 197 13.13 3.05 21.48
CA VAL A 197 13.68 4.01 20.52
C VAL A 197 12.90 3.89 19.20
N PRO A 198 11.84 4.70 19.01
CA PRO A 198 11.01 4.66 17.82
C PRO A 198 11.62 5.42 16.64
N PHE A 199 11.43 4.89 15.42
CA PHE A 199 11.67 5.62 14.18
C PHE A 199 10.63 5.25 13.12
N THR A 200 10.23 6.24 12.33
CA THR A 200 9.15 6.09 11.34
C THR A 200 9.73 5.73 9.97
N ILE A 201 9.07 4.78 9.33
CA ILE A 201 9.32 4.34 7.96
C ILE A 201 8.10 4.74 7.14
N ALA A 202 8.27 5.56 6.10
CA ALA A 202 7.19 6.02 5.24
C ALA A 202 7.46 5.64 3.78
N VAL A 203 6.39 5.41 3.05
CA VAL A 203 6.40 5.11 1.61
C VAL A 203 5.75 6.28 0.89
N ASP A 204 6.54 7.00 0.11
CA ASP A 204 5.99 8.05 -0.75
C ASP A 204 5.23 7.43 -1.93
N ASN A 205 4.19 8.12 -2.37
CA ASN A 205 3.48 7.77 -3.60
C ASN A 205 3.04 6.29 -3.67
N ILE A 206 2.50 5.77 -2.58
CA ILE A 206 2.07 4.37 -2.49
C ILE A 206 1.09 3.99 -3.62
N ALA A 207 0.27 4.94 -4.08
CA ALA A 207 -0.63 4.73 -5.21
C ALA A 207 0.12 4.43 -6.51
N ASP A 208 1.29 5.05 -6.73
CA ASP A 208 2.10 4.81 -7.92
C ASP A 208 2.68 3.39 -7.92
N LEU A 209 3.09 2.87 -6.74
CA LEU A 209 3.55 1.48 -6.61
C LEU A 209 2.44 0.48 -6.98
N TYR A 210 1.21 0.73 -6.53
CA TYR A 210 0.07 -0.10 -6.92
C TYR A 210 -0.23 0.01 -8.41
N LEU A 211 -0.15 1.20 -9.01
CA LEU A 211 -0.35 1.38 -10.45
C LEU A 211 0.72 0.66 -11.27
N ASP A 212 1.98 0.69 -10.82
CA ASP A 212 3.06 -0.07 -11.46
C ASP A 212 2.82 -1.59 -11.37
N GLN A 213 2.32 -2.07 -10.25
CA GLN A 213 1.93 -3.47 -10.11
C GLN A 213 0.76 -3.82 -11.04
N VAL A 214 -0.29 -2.99 -11.07
CA VAL A 214 -1.44 -3.14 -11.94
C VAL A 214 -1.03 -3.21 -13.42
N ARG A 215 -0.12 -2.34 -13.89
CA ARG A 215 0.40 -2.38 -15.27
C ARG A 215 1.04 -3.73 -15.60
N ARG A 216 1.78 -4.31 -14.66
CA ARG A 216 2.38 -5.65 -14.86
C ARG A 216 1.30 -6.74 -14.91
N GLU A 217 0.33 -6.68 -14.02
CA GLU A 217 -0.74 -7.67 -13.90
C GLU A 217 -1.70 -7.64 -15.10
N LEU A 218 -2.05 -6.47 -15.60
CA LEU A 218 -2.89 -6.33 -16.80
C LEU A 218 -2.25 -6.89 -18.09
N ARG A 219 -0.94 -7.13 -18.07
CA ARG A 219 -0.20 -7.79 -19.18
C ARG A 219 -0.09 -9.30 -19.01
N SER A 220 -0.81 -9.88 -18.06
CA SER A 220 -0.85 -11.31 -17.75
C SER A 220 -2.30 -11.80 -17.61
N SER A 221 -2.53 -12.95 -16.97
CA SER A 221 -3.87 -13.53 -16.83
C SER A 221 -4.97 -12.57 -16.34
N PRO A 222 -4.74 -11.65 -15.37
CA PRO A 222 -5.73 -10.65 -14.99
C PRO A 222 -6.23 -9.78 -16.15
N GLY A 223 -5.40 -9.51 -17.15
CA GLY A 223 -5.76 -8.67 -18.30
C GLY A 223 -6.78 -9.27 -19.25
N PHE A 224 -7.14 -10.55 -19.10
CA PHE A 224 -8.23 -11.17 -19.89
C PHE A 224 -9.62 -10.85 -19.36
N ASN A 225 -9.75 -10.12 -18.25
CA ASN A 225 -11.03 -9.81 -17.63
C ASN A 225 -11.29 -8.30 -17.61
N TRP A 226 -12.39 -7.86 -18.19
CA TRP A 226 -12.79 -6.44 -18.20
C TRP A 226 -12.89 -5.84 -16.79
N GLN A 227 -13.28 -6.64 -15.79
CA GLN A 227 -13.40 -6.20 -14.40
C GLN A 227 -12.09 -5.66 -13.86
N ASN A 228 -10.96 -6.28 -14.21
CA ASN A 228 -9.64 -5.87 -13.76
C ASN A 228 -9.21 -4.54 -14.41
N TRP A 229 -9.48 -4.37 -15.70
CA TRP A 229 -9.27 -3.09 -16.40
C TRP A 229 -10.12 -1.98 -15.78
N ASN A 230 -11.41 -2.26 -15.51
CA ASN A 230 -12.31 -1.30 -14.88
C ASN A 230 -11.86 -0.95 -13.44
N ALA A 231 -11.44 -1.93 -12.66
CA ALA A 231 -10.90 -1.71 -11.30
C ALA A 231 -9.62 -0.87 -11.32
N ALA A 232 -8.71 -1.15 -12.26
CA ALA A 232 -7.50 -0.37 -12.48
C ALA A 232 -7.81 1.10 -12.80
N ALA A 233 -8.74 1.32 -13.73
CA ALA A 233 -9.20 2.65 -14.14
C ALA A 233 -9.82 3.42 -12.95
N GLN A 234 -10.67 2.76 -12.16
CA GLN A 234 -11.27 3.33 -10.96
C GLN A 234 -10.22 3.67 -9.89
N TYR A 235 -9.25 2.81 -9.67
CA TYR A 235 -8.18 3.06 -8.70
C TYR A 235 -7.36 4.30 -9.07
N ALA A 236 -6.97 4.44 -10.34
CA ALA A 236 -6.25 5.60 -10.84
C ALA A 236 -7.09 6.89 -10.71
N LEU A 237 -8.39 6.83 -11.03
CA LEU A 237 -9.32 7.95 -10.89
C LEU A 237 -9.46 8.41 -9.43
N GLN A 238 -9.68 7.47 -8.51
CA GLN A 238 -9.83 7.75 -7.08
C GLN A 238 -8.58 8.41 -6.49
N ASN A 239 -7.39 8.00 -6.94
CA ASN A 239 -6.12 8.56 -6.51
C ASN A 239 -5.68 9.78 -7.34
N LYS A 240 -6.43 10.17 -8.37
CA LYS A 240 -6.11 11.26 -9.31
C LYS A 240 -4.72 11.12 -9.95
N LYS A 241 -4.37 9.89 -10.29
CA LYS A 241 -3.08 9.53 -10.88
C LYS A 241 -3.24 9.01 -12.30
N ASN A 242 -2.32 9.42 -13.19
CA ASN A 242 -2.21 8.88 -14.55
C ASN A 242 -3.55 8.80 -15.29
N LEU A 243 -4.36 9.88 -15.22
CA LEU A 243 -5.74 9.90 -15.69
C LEU A 243 -5.87 9.62 -17.19
N GLU A 244 -4.88 9.99 -18.00
CA GLU A 244 -4.86 9.69 -19.44
C GLU A 244 -4.70 8.17 -19.70
N GLU A 245 -3.78 7.52 -19.00
CA GLU A 245 -3.59 6.07 -19.07
C GLU A 245 -4.84 5.33 -18.55
N ALA A 246 -5.40 5.82 -17.43
CA ALA A 246 -6.62 5.26 -16.86
C ALA A 246 -7.82 5.36 -17.80
N LEU A 247 -7.90 6.41 -18.61
CA LEU A 247 -8.92 6.51 -19.67
C LEU A 247 -8.78 5.37 -20.67
N GLY A 248 -7.55 5.05 -21.10
CA GLY A 248 -7.30 3.88 -21.97
C GLY A 248 -7.72 2.57 -21.32
N TRP A 249 -7.50 2.40 -20.01
CA TRP A 249 -7.98 1.21 -19.29
C TRP A 249 -9.51 1.12 -19.22
N ALA A 250 -10.21 2.25 -19.05
CA ALA A 250 -11.67 2.28 -19.07
C ALA A 250 -12.23 1.99 -20.48
N GLU A 251 -11.56 2.47 -21.54
CA GLU A 251 -11.88 2.15 -22.92
C GLU A 251 -11.70 0.64 -23.17
N GLU A 252 -10.58 0.05 -22.71
CA GLU A 252 -10.35 -1.39 -22.81
C GLU A 252 -11.41 -2.20 -22.07
N ALA A 253 -11.79 -1.77 -20.85
CA ALA A 253 -12.83 -2.44 -20.06
C ALA A 253 -14.22 -2.42 -20.71
N SER A 254 -14.54 -1.37 -21.48
CA SER A 254 -15.91 -1.14 -21.97
C SER A 254 -16.09 -1.50 -23.44
N THR A 255 -15.13 -1.13 -24.30
CA THR A 255 -15.32 -1.15 -25.77
C THR A 255 -14.38 -2.07 -26.52
N SER A 256 -13.38 -2.67 -25.87
CA SER A 256 -12.46 -3.61 -26.49
C SER A 256 -13.24 -4.82 -27.07
N SER A 257 -12.93 -5.19 -28.29
CA SER A 257 -13.54 -6.36 -28.94
C SER A 257 -13.05 -7.69 -28.38
N PHE A 258 -11.95 -7.68 -27.65
CA PHE A 258 -11.32 -8.89 -27.14
C PHE A 258 -11.80 -9.25 -25.72
N ASN A 259 -11.80 -8.31 -24.80
CA ASN A 259 -12.13 -8.55 -23.39
C ASN A 259 -13.04 -7.47 -22.79
N GLY A 260 -13.42 -6.45 -23.56
CA GLY A 260 -14.31 -5.40 -23.10
C GLY A 260 -15.76 -5.89 -22.96
N GLN A 261 -16.47 -5.30 -22.03
CA GLN A 261 -17.91 -5.52 -21.84
C GLN A 261 -18.61 -4.20 -21.55
N GLU A 262 -19.47 -3.79 -22.49
CA GLU A 262 -20.33 -2.65 -22.27
C GLU A 262 -21.40 -3.00 -21.21
N ASN A 263 -21.39 -2.26 -20.13
CA ASN A 263 -22.40 -2.32 -19.06
C ASN A 263 -22.40 -0.98 -18.30
N PHE A 264 -23.34 -0.80 -17.35
CA PHE A 264 -23.39 0.44 -16.57
C PHE A 264 -22.05 0.77 -15.89
N ALA A 265 -21.42 -0.20 -15.23
CA ALA A 265 -20.21 0.03 -14.45
C ALA A 265 -19.03 0.49 -15.31
N THR A 266 -18.80 -0.16 -16.46
CA THR A 266 -17.71 0.20 -17.37
C THR A 266 -17.95 1.54 -18.07
N LEU A 267 -19.18 1.79 -18.50
CA LEU A 267 -19.55 3.08 -19.12
C LEU A 267 -19.48 4.24 -18.12
N ALA A 268 -19.91 4.04 -16.87
CA ALA A 268 -19.82 5.07 -15.84
C ALA A 268 -18.36 5.42 -15.53
N THR A 269 -17.48 4.42 -15.38
CA THR A 269 -16.05 4.64 -15.18
C THR A 269 -15.42 5.37 -16.37
N LEU A 270 -15.79 4.99 -17.59
CA LEU A 270 -15.33 5.66 -18.82
C LEU A 270 -15.77 7.13 -18.85
N ALA A 271 -17.03 7.41 -18.53
CA ALA A 271 -17.56 8.77 -18.48
C ALA A 271 -16.85 9.63 -17.43
N ASP A 272 -16.63 9.10 -16.23
CA ASP A 272 -15.94 9.80 -15.16
C ASP A 272 -14.47 10.14 -15.55
N LEU A 273 -13.78 9.22 -16.23
CA LEU A 273 -12.43 9.44 -16.74
C LEU A 273 -12.39 10.38 -17.94
N GLN A 274 -13.37 10.35 -18.82
CA GLN A 274 -13.51 11.37 -19.88
C GLN A 274 -13.66 12.76 -19.26
N ALA A 275 -14.51 12.91 -18.25
CA ALA A 275 -14.67 14.17 -17.53
C ALA A 275 -13.38 14.60 -16.85
N ALA A 276 -12.68 13.72 -16.16
CA ALA A 276 -11.41 13.99 -15.50
C ALA A 276 -10.29 14.39 -16.47
N ASN A 277 -10.36 13.99 -17.74
CA ASN A 277 -9.47 14.36 -18.83
C ASN A 277 -9.98 15.57 -19.65
N GLY A 278 -10.99 16.31 -19.17
CA GLY A 278 -11.52 17.49 -19.83
C GLY A 278 -12.43 17.24 -21.04
N LYS A 279 -12.82 15.98 -21.30
CA LYS A 279 -13.70 15.58 -22.41
C LYS A 279 -15.17 15.59 -21.97
N ALA A 280 -15.66 16.75 -21.51
CA ALA A 280 -16.96 16.89 -20.84
C ALA A 280 -18.17 16.43 -21.70
N GLU A 281 -18.16 16.73 -23.01
CA GLU A 281 -19.24 16.35 -23.92
C GLU A 281 -19.28 14.83 -24.16
N ASP A 282 -18.11 14.18 -24.31
CA ASP A 282 -18.03 12.72 -24.46
C ASP A 282 -18.46 12.05 -23.15
N ALA A 283 -18.03 12.59 -22.00
CA ALA A 283 -18.44 12.11 -20.69
C ALA A 283 -19.97 12.12 -20.53
N ARG A 284 -20.62 13.19 -20.93
CA ARG A 284 -22.07 13.30 -20.87
C ARG A 284 -22.75 12.23 -21.77
N LYS A 285 -22.32 12.12 -23.02
CA LYS A 285 -22.87 11.12 -23.96
C LYS A 285 -22.67 9.69 -23.44
N THR A 286 -21.50 9.38 -22.89
CA THR A 286 -21.17 8.06 -22.34
C THR A 286 -22.02 7.78 -21.11
N MET A 287 -22.24 8.76 -20.22
CA MET A 287 -23.07 8.59 -19.03
C MET A 287 -24.56 8.42 -19.41
N ASP A 288 -25.06 9.13 -20.43
CA ASP A 288 -26.41 8.95 -20.95
C ASP A 288 -26.62 7.51 -21.48
N ARG A 289 -25.61 6.92 -22.14
CA ARG A 289 -25.58 5.50 -22.51
C ARG A 289 -25.58 4.59 -21.29
N ALA A 290 -24.74 4.91 -20.28
CA ALA A 290 -24.62 4.12 -19.06
C ALA A 290 -25.97 4.00 -18.32
N VAL A 291 -26.66 5.11 -18.07
CA VAL A 291 -27.97 5.09 -17.37
C VAL A 291 -29.08 4.47 -18.21
N SER A 292 -28.94 4.47 -19.54
CA SER A 292 -29.88 3.82 -20.44
C SER A 292 -29.64 2.31 -20.57
N HIS A 293 -28.42 1.84 -20.23
CA HIS A 293 -28.06 0.44 -20.38
C HIS A 293 -28.91 -0.49 -19.48
N PRO A 294 -29.28 -1.70 -19.94
CA PRO A 294 -30.13 -2.63 -19.17
C PRO A 294 -29.58 -3.00 -17.77
N THR A 295 -28.28 -2.97 -17.62
CA THR A 295 -27.62 -3.28 -16.32
C THR A 295 -27.64 -2.12 -15.31
N ALA A 296 -28.09 -0.92 -15.71
CA ALA A 296 -28.19 0.21 -14.80
C ALA A 296 -29.31 -0.02 -13.79
N GLY A 297 -28.96 -0.18 -12.52
CA GLY A 297 -29.91 -0.36 -11.43
C GLY A 297 -30.53 0.96 -10.94
N PRO A 298 -31.62 0.89 -10.16
CA PRO A 298 -32.33 2.09 -9.70
C PRO A 298 -31.50 2.99 -8.80
N ILE A 299 -30.58 2.43 -8.02
CA ILE A 299 -29.65 3.20 -7.17
C ILE A 299 -28.59 3.90 -8.03
N ASP A 300 -28.10 3.27 -9.08
CA ASP A 300 -27.08 3.82 -9.97
C ASP A 300 -27.59 5.06 -10.69
N ILE A 301 -28.77 4.95 -11.28
CA ILE A 301 -29.45 6.06 -11.99
C ILE A 301 -29.80 7.17 -11.00
N HIS A 302 -30.30 6.83 -9.80
CA HIS A 302 -30.57 7.80 -8.73
C HIS A 302 -29.31 8.58 -8.34
N ARG A 303 -28.16 7.90 -8.20
CA ARG A 303 -26.88 8.52 -7.82
C ARG A 303 -26.43 9.55 -8.86
N TYR A 304 -26.56 9.21 -10.14
CA TYR A 304 -26.24 10.15 -11.23
C TYR A 304 -27.17 11.38 -11.22
N GLY A 305 -28.47 11.20 -11.05
CA GLY A 305 -29.41 12.31 -10.89
C GLY A 305 -29.04 13.22 -9.72
N ARG A 306 -28.60 12.66 -8.60
CA ARG A 306 -28.08 13.42 -7.44
C ARG A 306 -26.82 14.20 -7.75
N GLN A 307 -25.92 13.64 -8.55
CA GLN A 307 -24.70 14.30 -8.99
C GLN A 307 -25.02 15.52 -9.87
N LEU A 308 -25.98 15.40 -10.79
CA LEU A 308 -26.47 16.52 -11.60
C LEU A 308 -27.10 17.62 -10.74
N GLN A 309 -27.91 17.28 -9.74
CA GLN A 309 -28.45 18.27 -8.81
C GLN A 309 -27.37 19.03 -8.04
N ALA A 310 -26.33 18.31 -7.56
CA ALA A 310 -25.19 18.95 -6.88
C ALA A 310 -24.42 19.94 -7.80
N GLN A 311 -24.53 19.79 -9.11
CA GLN A 311 -23.99 20.69 -10.12
C GLN A 311 -24.96 21.82 -10.50
N GLY A 312 -26.14 21.91 -9.87
CA GLY A 312 -27.19 22.88 -10.21
C GLY A 312 -28.01 22.56 -11.47
N LYS A 313 -27.81 21.38 -12.08
CA LYS A 313 -28.48 20.95 -13.34
C LYS A 313 -29.81 20.26 -13.04
N ASN A 314 -30.75 21.00 -12.44
CA ASN A 314 -31.98 20.45 -11.88
C ASN A 314 -32.91 19.82 -12.93
N GLU A 315 -33.03 20.42 -14.12
CA GLU A 315 -33.83 19.86 -15.20
C GLU A 315 -33.23 18.58 -15.78
N GLU A 316 -31.90 18.51 -15.89
CA GLU A 316 -31.22 17.29 -16.33
C GLU A 316 -31.37 16.18 -15.29
N ALA A 317 -31.22 16.51 -14.02
CA ALA A 317 -31.44 15.58 -12.91
C ALA A 317 -32.87 15.01 -12.93
N MET A 318 -33.87 15.87 -13.16
CA MET A 318 -35.27 15.43 -13.24
C MET A 318 -35.49 14.44 -14.40
N ARG A 319 -34.94 14.72 -15.60
CA ARG A 319 -35.01 13.75 -16.72
C ARG A 319 -34.41 12.39 -16.36
N VAL A 320 -33.30 12.39 -15.61
CA VAL A 320 -32.65 11.13 -15.14
C VAL A 320 -33.52 10.41 -14.11
N PHE A 321 -34.18 11.12 -13.20
CA PHE A 321 -35.12 10.51 -12.25
C PHE A 321 -36.38 9.96 -12.94
N GLU A 322 -36.89 10.66 -13.91
CA GLU A 322 -38.00 10.16 -14.76
C GLU A 322 -37.64 8.91 -15.58
N LEU A 323 -36.41 8.89 -16.13
CA LEU A 323 -35.86 7.68 -16.77
C LEU A 323 -35.79 6.52 -15.78
N ASN A 324 -35.35 6.78 -14.56
CA ASN A 324 -35.30 5.78 -13.52
C ASN A 324 -36.70 5.23 -13.20
N ALA A 325 -37.67 6.09 -13.06
CA ALA A 325 -39.05 5.70 -12.80
C ALA A 325 -39.62 4.84 -13.93
N LYS A 326 -39.29 5.15 -15.18
CA LYS A 326 -39.72 4.36 -16.34
C LYS A 326 -39.07 2.96 -16.39
N LYS A 327 -37.78 2.86 -16.02
CA LYS A 327 -37.02 1.59 -16.02
C LYS A 327 -37.33 0.71 -14.80
N HIS A 328 -37.52 1.34 -13.67
CA HIS A 328 -37.63 0.67 -12.37
C HIS A 328 -38.85 1.21 -11.57
N PRO A 329 -40.08 0.97 -12.05
CA PRO A 329 -41.26 1.52 -11.40
C PRO A 329 -41.42 1.00 -9.95
N ASN A 330 -41.96 1.85 -9.08
CA ASN A 330 -42.40 1.50 -7.74
C ASN A 330 -41.31 0.95 -6.79
N VAL A 331 -40.07 1.47 -6.87
CA VAL A 331 -39.01 1.19 -5.91
C VAL A 331 -38.57 2.45 -5.18
N TRP A 332 -38.24 2.33 -3.90
CA TRP A 332 -37.96 3.46 -3.03
C TRP A 332 -36.92 4.48 -3.56
N PRO A 333 -35.78 4.10 -4.21
CA PRO A 333 -34.81 5.08 -4.70
C PRO A 333 -35.37 5.95 -5.85
N VAL A 334 -36.32 5.43 -6.59
CA VAL A 334 -37.01 6.18 -7.65
C VAL A 334 -37.88 7.26 -7.05
N HIS A 335 -38.71 6.91 -6.07
CA HIS A 335 -39.55 7.88 -5.36
C HIS A 335 -38.72 8.95 -4.66
N VAL A 336 -37.58 8.60 -4.03
CA VAL A 336 -36.64 9.58 -3.46
C VAL A 336 -36.09 10.51 -4.54
N GLY A 337 -35.74 9.98 -5.72
CA GLY A 337 -35.23 10.76 -6.87
C GLY A 337 -36.27 11.75 -7.36
N LEU A 338 -37.50 11.29 -7.62
CA LEU A 338 -38.61 12.12 -8.06
C LEU A 338 -38.98 13.21 -7.02
N ALA A 339 -38.99 12.85 -5.73
CA ALA A 339 -39.21 13.80 -4.64
C ALA A 339 -38.19 14.94 -4.67
N ARG A 340 -36.90 14.60 -4.76
CA ARG A 340 -35.83 15.59 -4.82
C ARG A 340 -35.82 16.40 -6.12
N GLY A 341 -36.09 15.77 -7.25
CA GLY A 341 -36.22 16.44 -8.56
C GLY A 341 -37.34 17.47 -8.57
N ASN A 342 -38.53 17.08 -8.09
CA ASN A 342 -39.67 17.97 -7.99
C ASN A 342 -39.40 19.11 -6.98
N ALA A 343 -38.77 18.83 -5.84
CA ALA A 343 -38.39 19.86 -4.85
C ALA A 343 -37.46 20.91 -5.47
N ALA A 344 -36.42 20.47 -6.21
CA ALA A 344 -35.47 21.37 -6.87
C ALA A 344 -36.10 22.25 -7.97
N LEU A 345 -37.24 21.81 -8.52
CA LEU A 345 -38.04 22.55 -9.51
C LEU A 345 -39.21 23.34 -8.90
N GLY A 346 -39.30 23.42 -7.56
CA GLY A 346 -40.34 24.15 -6.85
C GLY A 346 -41.73 23.47 -6.82
N ARG A 347 -41.81 22.20 -7.26
CA ARG A 347 -43.05 21.41 -7.34
C ARG A 347 -43.32 20.71 -6.00
N THR A 348 -43.62 21.48 -4.94
CA THR A 348 -43.65 20.97 -3.56
C THR A 348 -44.70 19.91 -3.34
N LYS A 349 -45.88 20.00 -3.99
CA LYS A 349 -46.94 18.99 -3.81
C LYS A 349 -46.56 17.64 -4.36
N GLU A 350 -45.99 17.62 -5.55
CA GLU A 350 -45.47 16.40 -6.21
C GLU A 350 -44.29 15.83 -5.43
N ALA A 351 -43.40 16.69 -4.93
CA ALA A 351 -42.28 16.26 -4.11
C ALA A 351 -42.73 15.56 -2.83
N LEU A 352 -43.73 16.10 -2.12
CA LEU A 352 -44.31 15.50 -0.91
C LEU A 352 -44.99 14.16 -1.20
N ALA A 353 -45.73 14.04 -2.30
CA ALA A 353 -46.38 12.79 -2.69
C ALA A 353 -45.34 11.67 -2.89
N GLU A 354 -44.31 11.97 -3.67
CA GLU A 354 -43.21 11.01 -3.92
C GLU A 354 -42.39 10.69 -2.65
N ALA A 355 -42.13 11.66 -1.78
CA ALA A 355 -41.41 11.45 -0.55
C ALA A 355 -42.19 10.51 0.42
N ARG A 356 -43.52 10.60 0.46
CA ARG A 356 -44.36 9.70 1.27
C ARG A 356 -44.37 8.27 0.72
N LEU A 357 -44.37 8.10 -0.60
CA LEU A 357 -44.22 6.77 -1.24
C LEU A 357 -42.84 6.17 -0.91
N ALA A 358 -41.78 6.98 -0.99
CA ALA A 358 -40.45 6.55 -0.63
C ALA A 358 -40.36 6.12 0.85
N LEU A 359 -41.01 6.87 1.77
CA LEU A 359 -41.00 6.57 3.19
C LEU A 359 -41.69 5.21 3.51
N ALA A 360 -42.78 4.92 2.81
CA ALA A 360 -43.48 3.65 2.97
C ALA A 360 -42.65 2.43 2.55
N GLN A 361 -41.66 2.62 1.67
CA GLN A 361 -40.81 1.58 1.11
C GLN A 361 -39.37 1.63 1.64
N ALA A 362 -39.04 2.52 2.57
CA ALA A 362 -37.67 2.69 3.07
C ALA A 362 -37.12 1.37 3.66
N PRO A 363 -35.94 0.90 3.19
CA PRO A 363 -35.44 -0.44 3.51
C PRO A 363 -34.91 -0.54 4.95
N ASP A 364 -34.52 0.56 5.56
CA ASP A 364 -33.91 0.63 6.91
C ASP A 364 -34.17 1.98 7.58
N ASP A 365 -33.81 2.07 8.86
CA ASP A 365 -34.06 3.25 9.68
C ASP A 365 -33.26 4.48 9.24
N ASN A 366 -32.04 4.31 8.71
CA ASN A 366 -31.24 5.44 8.23
C ASN A 366 -31.91 6.09 6.99
N ASN A 367 -32.35 5.28 6.04
CA ASN A 367 -33.08 5.75 4.88
C ASN A 367 -34.42 6.37 5.29
N ARG A 368 -35.13 5.76 6.23
CA ARG A 368 -36.38 6.28 6.79
C ARG A 368 -36.22 7.67 7.40
N GLN A 369 -35.20 7.86 8.24
CA GLN A 369 -34.88 9.16 8.85
C GLN A 369 -34.53 10.21 7.81
N GLY A 370 -33.72 9.85 6.80
CA GLY A 370 -33.36 10.77 5.71
C GLY A 370 -34.56 11.24 4.88
N ILE A 371 -35.52 10.33 4.63
CA ILE A 371 -36.77 10.68 3.92
C ILE A 371 -37.70 11.53 4.80
N GLN A 372 -37.80 11.22 6.09
CA GLN A 372 -38.59 12.02 7.06
C GLN A 372 -38.05 13.46 7.16
N ALA A 373 -36.70 13.63 7.17
CA ALA A 373 -36.11 14.97 7.15
C ALA A 373 -36.48 15.73 5.86
N LEU A 374 -36.44 15.06 4.69
CA LEU A 374 -36.87 15.67 3.44
C LEU A 374 -38.34 16.09 3.45
N ILE A 375 -39.24 15.24 3.99
CA ILE A 375 -40.65 15.58 4.13
C ILE A 375 -40.83 16.85 4.99
N LYS A 376 -40.14 16.91 6.13
CA LYS A 376 -40.19 18.05 7.04
C LYS A 376 -39.72 19.35 6.37
N GLU A 377 -38.65 19.29 5.61
CA GLU A 377 -38.13 20.43 4.82
C GLU A 377 -39.16 20.92 3.78
N LEU A 378 -39.79 19.98 3.05
CA LEU A 378 -40.80 20.28 2.06
C LEU A 378 -42.08 20.87 2.63
N GLU A 379 -42.55 20.39 3.82
CA GLU A 379 -43.69 20.93 4.51
C GLU A 379 -43.43 22.36 5.01
N ALA A 380 -42.22 22.62 5.53
CA ALA A 380 -41.83 23.97 5.95
C ALA A 380 -41.77 24.94 4.74
N ALA A 381 -41.26 24.51 3.62
CA ALA A 381 -41.19 25.31 2.39
C ALA A 381 -42.60 25.59 1.82
N GLY A 382 -43.51 24.61 1.90
CA GLY A 382 -44.90 24.75 1.42
C GLY A 382 -45.76 25.67 2.31
N GLY A 383 -45.49 25.73 3.62
CA GLY A 383 -46.17 26.60 4.58
C GLY A 383 -45.78 28.10 4.48
N SER A 384 -44.64 28.41 3.88
CA SER A 384 -44.14 29.77 3.69
C SER A 384 -44.68 30.46 2.42
N SER A 385 -45.45 29.73 1.61
CA SER A 385 -45.95 30.18 0.29
C SER A 385 -47.48 30.44 0.27
N GLN A 386 -48.11 30.43 1.43
CA GLN A 386 -49.50 30.85 1.65
C GLN A 386 -49.53 32.18 2.43
#